data_a1956393a5ceea9b140e0fd0a9603401
#
_entry.id   a1956393a5ceea9b140e0fd0a9603401
#
_cell.length_a   1.000
_cell.length_b   1.000
_cell.length_c   1.000
_cell.angle_alpha   90.00
_cell.angle_beta   90.00
_cell.angle_gamma   90.00
#
_symmetry.space_group_name_H-M   'P 1'
#
loop_
_entity.id
_entity.type
_entity.pdbx_description
1 polymer ?
#
loop_
_entity_poly.entity_id
_entity_poly.type
_entity_poly.pdbx_seq_one_letter_code
_entity_poly.pdbx_strand_id
1 'polypeptide(L)'
;LTGRLGSFGSIRTYGGLSGFPCRDESCFDAYGTGHASTAVSAAVGLVEGRLRRAGGATVRQEDDIAGRDPDPPGRVVAVIGDGALTGGMAYEALNHAGHLKTPVLVILNDNAMSIEKNVGAISAYLSRLRTDPTLSRFRRDVERMVQRLPGVGDRMAAMGEQLKDSIKGALVPGMLFEELGFTYVGVIDGHDIDQLRFHIRRALAMESPVLLHCRTVKGKGYAPAEQQPGRYHGTPRFSVSTGESLDPEGPTTFTRAFGEAMVELARADDRVVGITAAMASGTGLDLLRETLPERFFDVGIAEGHAVGFAAGLAATGMRPVVAIYSTFLQRAYDQIVHDVCLQRLPVVFAVDRAGLVGADGPTHHGAFDLSFLRVLPGLTVFVPRDERELQGLLATALDLEGPSVIRYPRSVGSGAALSRPIQPFKGPWVDVTRQGSDVLLLATGPITALAEAAADALEADGVEATVAGVKRVHPLDRDALLPLLEGHQVLLTVEDNALAGGFGSAVLELMADAGLHKLCARAGLPDAFVPQGPVDVLRNDLGLTADGLVTMACRLLGRGDGAKD
;
A
#
# COMPACT_ATOMS: atom_id res chain seq x y z
N LEU A 1 -2.63 -26.04 10.57
CA LEU A 1 -1.72 -26.63 9.59
C LEU A 1 -0.27 -26.21 9.83
N THR A 2 -0.03 -24.93 10.16
CA THR A 2 1.31 -24.36 10.42
C THR A 2 1.71 -24.32 11.90
N GLY A 3 0.92 -24.93 12.80
CA GLY A 3 1.16 -24.97 14.24
C GLY A 3 0.80 -23.70 15.02
N ARG A 4 0.34 -22.63 14.36
CA ARG A 4 0.10 -21.30 14.98
C ARG A 4 -1.34 -21.06 15.48
N LEU A 5 -2.21 -22.08 15.50
CA LEU A 5 -3.61 -21.90 15.90
C LEU A 5 -3.78 -21.26 17.29
N GLY A 6 -2.94 -21.68 18.25
CA GLY A 6 -2.96 -21.13 19.62
C GLY A 6 -2.56 -19.67 19.72
N SER A 7 -1.75 -19.18 18.76
CA SER A 7 -1.28 -17.80 18.71
C SER A 7 -2.15 -16.90 17.83
N PHE A 8 -3.18 -17.46 17.17
CA PHE A 8 -3.97 -16.72 16.17
C PHE A 8 -4.76 -15.56 16.78
N GLY A 9 -5.06 -15.61 18.08
CA GLY A 9 -5.69 -14.51 18.82
C GLY A 9 -4.81 -13.25 18.95
N SER A 10 -3.49 -13.38 18.69
CA SER A 10 -2.54 -12.25 18.72
C SER A 10 -2.25 -11.64 17.35
N ILE A 11 -3.00 -12.04 16.30
CA ILE A 11 -2.78 -11.52 14.95
C ILE A 11 -2.95 -9.99 14.93
N ARG A 12 -2.01 -9.27 14.28
CA ARG A 12 -1.97 -7.81 14.17
C ARG A 12 -1.81 -7.06 15.50
N THR A 13 -1.48 -7.77 16.59
CA THR A 13 -1.16 -7.12 17.89
C THR A 13 0.34 -6.94 18.03
N TYR A 14 0.75 -6.04 18.91
CA TYR A 14 2.16 -5.82 19.25
C TYR A 14 2.78 -7.10 19.84
N GLY A 15 3.95 -7.50 19.32
CA GLY A 15 4.61 -8.75 19.71
C GLY A 15 3.87 -10.04 19.32
N GLY A 16 2.74 -9.93 18.61
CA GLY A 16 1.94 -11.04 18.11
C GLY A 16 2.25 -11.40 16.65
N LEU A 17 1.36 -12.22 16.06
CA LEU A 17 1.48 -12.62 14.66
C LEU A 17 1.21 -11.44 13.71
N SER A 18 1.99 -11.36 12.63
CA SER A 18 1.75 -10.43 11.51
C SER A 18 0.38 -10.68 10.86
N GLY A 19 -0.21 -9.64 10.32
CA GLY A 19 -1.43 -9.73 9.50
C GLY A 19 -1.20 -10.34 8.12
N PHE A 20 0.07 -10.58 7.73
CA PHE A 20 0.50 -11.08 6.44
C PHE A 20 1.54 -12.19 6.62
N PRO A 21 1.72 -13.10 5.63
CA PRO A 21 2.79 -14.07 5.67
C PRO A 21 4.16 -13.42 5.93
N CYS A 22 4.86 -13.91 6.94
CA CYS A 22 6.15 -13.40 7.38
C CYS A 22 7.14 -14.56 7.56
N ARG A 23 8.29 -14.49 6.87
CA ARG A 23 9.29 -15.58 6.88
C ARG A 23 9.87 -15.85 8.26
N ASP A 24 9.95 -14.81 9.09
CA ASP A 24 10.53 -14.91 10.44
C ASP A 24 9.58 -15.59 11.44
N GLU A 25 8.27 -15.66 11.12
CA GLU A 25 7.28 -16.29 11.99
C GLU A 25 7.16 -17.80 11.79
N SER A 26 7.42 -18.31 10.60
CA SER A 26 7.23 -19.72 10.29
C SER A 26 8.01 -20.16 9.07
N CYS A 27 8.59 -21.36 9.17
CA CYS A 27 9.19 -22.02 8.02
C CYS A 27 8.18 -22.37 6.90
N PHE A 28 6.87 -22.29 7.16
CA PHE A 28 5.83 -22.46 6.16
C PHE A 28 5.51 -21.17 5.40
N ASP A 29 5.99 -20.04 5.87
CA ASP A 29 5.88 -18.76 5.18
C ASP A 29 7.07 -18.57 4.24
N ALA A 30 7.01 -19.24 3.08
CA ALA A 30 8.11 -19.30 2.13
C ALA A 30 8.54 -17.94 1.59
N TYR A 31 7.63 -16.96 1.57
CA TYR A 31 7.85 -15.61 1.07
C TYR A 31 6.95 -14.62 1.81
N GLY A 32 7.49 -13.48 2.23
CA GLY A 32 6.71 -12.39 2.83
C GLY A 32 5.81 -11.72 1.81
N THR A 33 4.57 -11.42 2.19
CA THR A 33 3.60 -10.73 1.33
C THR A 33 2.98 -9.55 2.08
N GLY A 34 2.23 -8.71 1.36
CA GLY A 34 1.56 -7.53 1.89
C GLY A 34 1.06 -6.67 0.75
N HIS A 35 1.93 -6.40 -0.22
CA HIS A 35 1.58 -5.72 -1.46
C HIS A 35 1.11 -6.72 -2.52
N ALA A 36 0.00 -6.44 -3.19
CA ALA A 36 -0.58 -7.32 -4.20
C ALA A 36 0.30 -7.45 -5.46
N SER A 37 0.01 -8.45 -6.31
CA SER A 37 0.58 -8.67 -7.65
C SER A 37 2.02 -9.20 -7.71
N THR A 38 2.71 -9.42 -6.57
CA THR A 38 4.10 -9.88 -6.53
C THR A 38 4.25 -11.41 -6.48
N ALA A 39 3.20 -12.14 -6.10
CA ALA A 39 3.27 -13.57 -5.79
C ALA A 39 3.76 -14.43 -6.96
N VAL A 40 3.34 -14.12 -8.21
CA VAL A 40 3.76 -14.89 -9.39
C VAL A 40 5.24 -14.66 -9.69
N SER A 41 5.73 -13.41 -9.62
CA SER A 41 7.16 -13.10 -9.80
C SER A 41 8.03 -13.85 -8.79
N ALA A 42 7.63 -13.82 -7.51
CA ALA A 42 8.35 -14.54 -6.45
C ALA A 42 8.35 -16.05 -6.70
N ALA A 43 7.20 -16.62 -7.09
CA ALA A 43 7.08 -18.05 -7.37
C ALA A 43 7.95 -18.49 -8.54
N VAL A 44 7.98 -17.73 -9.64
CA VAL A 44 8.87 -17.99 -10.78
C VAL A 44 10.33 -17.99 -10.34
N GLY A 45 10.75 -16.98 -9.57
CA GLY A 45 12.11 -16.91 -9.03
C GLY A 45 12.46 -18.10 -8.12
N LEU A 46 11.52 -18.54 -7.27
CA LEU A 46 11.70 -19.72 -6.41
C LEU A 46 11.85 -21.01 -7.21
N VAL A 47 11.05 -21.22 -8.26
CA VAL A 47 11.19 -22.40 -9.14
C VAL A 47 12.53 -22.38 -9.86
N GLU A 48 12.85 -21.26 -10.52
CA GLU A 48 14.09 -21.13 -11.29
C GLU A 48 15.34 -21.28 -10.43
N GLY A 49 15.31 -20.75 -9.19
CA GLY A 49 16.38 -20.93 -8.22
C GLY A 49 16.56 -22.40 -7.83
N ARG A 50 15.47 -23.14 -7.58
CA ARG A 50 15.49 -24.58 -7.25
C ARG A 50 16.00 -25.42 -8.40
N LEU A 51 15.56 -25.15 -9.64
CA LEU A 51 16.01 -25.88 -10.83
C LEU A 51 17.52 -25.76 -11.03
N ARG A 52 18.07 -24.55 -10.84
CA ARG A 52 19.51 -24.33 -10.98
C ARG A 52 20.33 -24.96 -9.86
N ARG A 53 19.82 -24.97 -8.64
CA ARG A 53 20.46 -25.67 -7.50
C ARG A 53 20.47 -27.18 -7.70
N ALA A 54 19.40 -27.75 -8.26
CA ALA A 54 19.32 -29.20 -8.53
C ALA A 54 20.26 -29.64 -9.68
N GLY A 55 20.53 -28.76 -10.67
CA GLY A 55 21.42 -29.04 -11.81
C GLY A 55 22.90 -28.76 -11.56
N GLY A 56 23.27 -28.09 -10.46
CA GLY A 56 24.64 -27.73 -10.10
C GLY A 56 25.03 -28.38 -8.77
N ALA A 57 25.82 -29.47 -8.83
CA ALA A 57 26.39 -30.09 -7.65
C ALA A 57 27.39 -29.16 -6.97
N THR A 58 26.96 -28.33 -6.04
CA THR A 58 27.67 -27.79 -4.88
C THR A 58 26.81 -26.69 -4.23
N VAL A 59 25.91 -27.07 -3.38
CA VAL A 59 25.32 -26.14 -2.40
C VAL A 59 25.92 -26.48 -1.04
N ARG A 60 26.61 -25.53 -0.46
CA ARG A 60 27.13 -25.66 0.90
C ARG A 60 25.96 -25.94 1.85
N GLN A 61 26.13 -26.95 2.67
CA GLN A 61 25.20 -27.44 3.69
C GLN A 61 24.96 -26.46 4.87
N GLU A 62 25.21 -25.16 4.70
CA GLU A 62 25.18 -24.20 5.81
C GLU A 62 23.83 -23.47 5.97
N ASP A 63 22.85 -23.69 5.07
CA ASP A 63 21.49 -23.17 5.21
C ASP A 63 20.47 -24.27 5.58
N ASP A 64 20.88 -25.26 6.37
CA ASP A 64 19.97 -26.19 7.03
C ASP A 64 19.17 -25.41 8.10
N ILE A 65 18.01 -24.92 7.68
CA ILE A 65 16.93 -24.62 8.63
C ILE A 65 16.63 -25.94 9.32
N ALA A 66 17.08 -26.05 10.56
CA ALA A 66 17.18 -27.24 11.37
C ALA A 66 16.05 -28.26 11.14
N GLY A 67 16.40 -29.45 10.71
CA GLY A 67 15.58 -30.66 10.81
C GLY A 67 14.68 -30.97 9.61
N ARG A 68 14.95 -30.51 8.40
CA ARG A 68 14.26 -30.96 7.20
C ARG A 68 15.16 -31.90 6.38
N ASP A 69 14.66 -33.11 6.20
CA ASP A 69 15.09 -34.00 5.10
C ASP A 69 15.11 -33.16 3.79
N PRO A 70 16.12 -33.29 2.91
CA PRO A 70 16.09 -32.68 1.60
C PRO A 70 14.92 -33.25 0.81
N ASP A 71 13.75 -32.65 0.98
CA ASP A 71 12.58 -32.94 0.18
C ASP A 71 12.94 -32.83 -1.31
N PRO A 72 12.49 -33.75 -2.15
CA PRO A 72 12.60 -33.59 -3.59
C PRO A 72 12.05 -32.22 -3.94
N PRO A 73 12.60 -31.48 -4.92
CA PRO A 73 12.33 -30.06 -5.14
C PRO A 73 10.82 -29.82 -5.16
N GLY A 74 10.30 -29.38 -4.02
CA GLY A 74 8.87 -29.19 -3.80
C GLY A 74 8.32 -28.25 -4.87
N ARG A 75 7.16 -28.55 -5.40
CA ARG A 75 6.49 -27.70 -6.37
C ARG A 75 6.15 -26.35 -5.73
N VAL A 76 6.30 -25.27 -6.49
CA VAL A 76 5.93 -23.93 -6.04
C VAL A 76 4.52 -23.60 -6.51
N VAL A 77 3.71 -23.09 -5.60
CA VAL A 77 2.33 -22.66 -5.85
C VAL A 77 2.21 -21.18 -5.51
N ALA A 78 1.80 -20.37 -6.48
CA ALA A 78 1.42 -18.98 -6.26
C ALA A 78 -0.11 -18.89 -6.16
N VAL A 79 -0.63 -18.29 -5.10
CA VAL A 79 -2.06 -17.93 -5.02
C VAL A 79 -2.21 -16.44 -5.27
N ILE A 80 -3.00 -16.08 -6.28
CA ILE A 80 -3.25 -14.69 -6.66
C ILE A 80 -4.76 -14.42 -6.71
N GLY A 81 -5.21 -13.30 -6.13
CA GLY A 81 -6.59 -12.85 -6.28
C GLY A 81 -6.84 -12.19 -7.63
N ASP A 82 -8.08 -12.21 -8.09
CA ASP A 82 -8.51 -11.57 -9.33
C ASP A 82 -8.31 -10.05 -9.32
N GLY A 83 -8.44 -9.38 -8.16
CA GLY A 83 -8.04 -8.00 -7.98
C GLY A 83 -6.54 -7.79 -8.17
N ALA A 84 -5.70 -8.64 -7.59
CA ALA A 84 -4.24 -8.56 -7.76
C ALA A 84 -3.79 -8.87 -9.20
N LEU A 85 -4.59 -9.59 -9.97
CA LEU A 85 -4.33 -9.83 -11.39
C LEU A 85 -4.51 -8.56 -12.25
N THR A 86 -5.14 -7.49 -11.75
CA THR A 86 -5.24 -6.22 -12.48
C THR A 86 -3.92 -5.44 -12.50
N GLY A 87 -2.97 -5.76 -11.65
CA GLY A 87 -1.65 -5.11 -11.61
C GLY A 87 -0.72 -5.58 -12.73
N GLY A 88 0.00 -4.64 -13.36
CA GLY A 88 0.91 -4.91 -14.49
C GLY A 88 1.97 -5.96 -14.18
N MET A 89 2.55 -5.94 -12.99
CA MET A 89 3.58 -6.91 -12.56
C MET A 89 3.09 -8.37 -12.64
N ALA A 90 1.79 -8.64 -12.42
CA ALA A 90 1.25 -9.98 -12.57
C ALA A 90 1.36 -10.47 -14.03
N TYR A 91 1.07 -9.59 -15.00
CA TYR A 91 1.20 -9.92 -16.43
C TYR A 91 2.65 -10.06 -16.87
N GLU A 92 3.54 -9.21 -16.39
CA GLU A 92 4.97 -9.33 -16.63
C GLU A 92 5.49 -10.70 -16.16
N ALA A 93 5.08 -11.12 -14.97
CA ALA A 93 5.45 -12.40 -14.40
C ALA A 93 4.85 -13.59 -15.16
N LEU A 94 3.57 -13.53 -15.56
CA LEU A 94 2.92 -14.57 -16.37
C LEU A 94 3.60 -14.69 -17.75
N ASN A 95 3.86 -13.57 -18.42
CA ASN A 95 4.56 -13.55 -19.70
C ASN A 95 5.96 -14.20 -19.60
N HIS A 96 6.72 -13.84 -18.56
CA HIS A 96 8.05 -14.41 -18.36
C HIS A 96 8.02 -15.91 -18.00
N ALA A 97 7.10 -16.32 -17.13
CA ALA A 97 6.92 -17.73 -16.75
C ALA A 97 6.56 -18.61 -17.96
N GLY A 98 5.66 -18.11 -18.83
CA GLY A 98 5.27 -18.82 -20.04
C GLY A 98 6.42 -18.92 -21.06
N HIS A 99 7.19 -17.86 -21.24
CA HIS A 99 8.39 -17.86 -22.09
C HIS A 99 9.43 -18.88 -21.62
N LEU A 100 9.73 -18.91 -20.34
CA LEU A 100 10.66 -19.86 -19.72
C LEU A 100 10.10 -21.28 -19.63
N LYS A 101 8.79 -21.46 -19.79
CA LYS A 101 8.06 -22.71 -19.51
C LYS A 101 8.29 -23.21 -18.07
N THR A 102 8.40 -22.27 -17.12
CA THR A 102 8.67 -22.55 -15.71
C THR A 102 7.53 -23.39 -15.11
N PRO A 103 7.79 -24.58 -14.52
CA PRO A 103 6.74 -25.45 -13.97
C PRO A 103 6.19 -24.91 -12.64
N VAL A 104 5.48 -23.80 -12.70
CA VAL A 104 4.80 -23.13 -11.59
C VAL A 104 3.30 -23.37 -11.67
N LEU A 105 2.66 -23.60 -10.52
CA LEU A 105 1.21 -23.60 -10.40
C LEU A 105 0.74 -22.24 -9.90
N VAL A 106 -0.01 -21.52 -10.72
CA VAL A 106 -0.70 -20.29 -10.32
C VAL A 106 -2.17 -20.61 -10.05
N ILE A 107 -2.62 -20.42 -8.82
CA ILE A 107 -4.04 -20.54 -8.44
C ILE A 107 -4.66 -19.15 -8.47
N LEU A 108 -5.53 -18.90 -9.44
CA LEU A 108 -6.33 -17.69 -9.53
C LEU A 108 -7.57 -17.85 -8.65
N ASN A 109 -7.59 -17.15 -7.51
CA ASN A 109 -8.73 -17.08 -6.61
C ASN A 109 -9.67 -15.95 -7.06
N ASP A 110 -10.70 -16.29 -7.82
CA ASP A 110 -11.64 -15.32 -8.40
C ASP A 110 -12.92 -15.25 -7.58
N ASN A 111 -13.12 -14.11 -6.91
CA ASN A 111 -14.34 -13.78 -6.17
C ASN A 111 -15.01 -12.48 -6.63
N ALA A 112 -14.55 -11.88 -7.75
CA ALA A 112 -14.96 -10.61 -8.31
C ALA A 112 -14.66 -9.37 -7.44
N MET A 113 -13.78 -9.50 -6.46
CA MET A 113 -13.52 -8.45 -5.48
C MET A 113 -12.05 -8.31 -5.13
N SER A 114 -11.63 -7.06 -4.95
CA SER A 114 -10.45 -6.67 -4.19
C SER A 114 -10.89 -6.19 -2.78
N ILE A 115 -10.69 -4.94 -2.44
CA ILE A 115 -11.38 -4.29 -1.31
C ILE A 115 -12.86 -4.11 -1.66
N GLU A 116 -13.14 -3.58 -2.86
CA GLU A 116 -14.44 -3.41 -3.47
C GLU A 116 -14.59 -4.32 -4.71
N LYS A 117 -15.67 -4.17 -5.49
CA LYS A 117 -15.82 -4.90 -6.76
C LYS A 117 -14.71 -4.52 -7.72
N ASN A 118 -14.11 -5.52 -8.34
CA ASN A 118 -13.06 -5.28 -9.32
C ASN A 118 -13.59 -4.52 -10.54
N VAL A 119 -12.75 -3.64 -11.07
CA VAL A 119 -13.03 -2.81 -12.25
C VAL A 119 -12.21 -3.27 -13.46
N GLY A 120 -12.58 -2.80 -14.64
CA GLY A 120 -11.84 -2.97 -15.87
C GLY A 120 -12.21 -4.20 -16.71
N ALA A 121 -11.63 -4.26 -17.91
CA ALA A 121 -11.95 -5.26 -18.92
C ALA A 121 -11.58 -6.69 -18.50
N ILE A 122 -10.52 -6.84 -17.71
CA ILE A 122 -10.08 -8.15 -17.18
C ILE A 122 -11.11 -8.71 -16.21
N SER A 123 -11.65 -7.88 -15.31
CA SER A 123 -12.73 -8.29 -14.41
C SER A 123 -13.97 -8.73 -15.19
N ALA A 124 -14.32 -7.99 -16.23
CA ALA A 124 -15.41 -8.37 -17.14
C ALA A 124 -15.13 -9.68 -17.90
N TYR A 125 -13.88 -9.90 -18.33
CA TYR A 125 -13.45 -11.14 -18.96
C TYR A 125 -13.58 -12.33 -18.00
N LEU A 126 -13.03 -12.24 -16.78
CA LEU A 126 -13.14 -13.28 -15.76
C LEU A 126 -14.60 -13.55 -15.39
N SER A 127 -15.44 -12.51 -15.32
CA SER A 127 -16.88 -12.66 -15.07
C SER A 127 -17.57 -13.50 -16.16
N ARG A 128 -17.22 -13.29 -17.43
CA ARG A 128 -17.74 -14.13 -18.54
C ARG A 128 -17.29 -15.58 -18.38
N LEU A 129 -16.02 -15.83 -18.03
CA LEU A 129 -15.52 -17.19 -17.80
C LEU A 129 -16.29 -17.92 -16.67
N ARG A 130 -16.75 -17.18 -15.64
CA ARG A 130 -17.53 -17.75 -14.53
C ARG A 130 -18.98 -18.09 -14.89
N THR A 131 -19.59 -17.29 -15.77
CA THR A 131 -21.05 -17.30 -15.96
C THR A 131 -21.51 -18.02 -17.22
N ASP A 132 -20.61 -18.37 -18.15
CA ASP A 132 -20.99 -19.00 -19.41
C ASP A 132 -21.35 -20.49 -19.24
N PRO A 133 -22.63 -20.88 -19.36
CA PRO A 133 -23.08 -22.25 -19.18
C PRO A 133 -22.73 -23.16 -20.37
N THR A 134 -22.45 -22.61 -21.55
CA THR A 134 -22.04 -23.38 -22.72
C THR A 134 -20.66 -23.99 -22.53
N LEU A 135 -19.78 -23.28 -21.86
CA LEU A 135 -18.45 -23.67 -21.49
C LEU A 135 -18.41 -24.90 -20.57
N SER A 136 -19.25 -24.89 -19.55
CA SER A 136 -19.35 -26.01 -18.60
C SER A 136 -19.98 -27.27 -19.21
N ARG A 137 -20.78 -27.13 -20.26
CA ARG A 137 -21.37 -28.25 -21.02
C ARG A 137 -20.38 -28.82 -22.03
N PHE A 138 -19.74 -27.99 -22.83
CA PHE A 138 -18.73 -28.42 -23.82
C PHE A 138 -17.59 -29.18 -23.16
N ARG A 139 -17.08 -28.69 -22.04
CA ARG A 139 -16.02 -29.38 -21.28
C ARG A 139 -16.45 -30.75 -20.76
N ARG A 140 -17.65 -30.86 -20.18
CA ARG A 140 -18.20 -32.16 -19.72
C ARG A 140 -18.40 -33.13 -20.86
N ASP A 141 -18.75 -32.65 -22.02
CA ASP A 141 -18.96 -33.48 -23.20
C ASP A 141 -17.64 -33.94 -23.81
N VAL A 142 -16.59 -33.09 -23.83
CA VAL A 142 -15.21 -33.46 -24.21
C VAL A 142 -14.61 -34.43 -23.20
N GLU A 143 -14.74 -34.19 -21.89
CA GLU A 143 -14.28 -35.11 -20.84
C GLU A 143 -14.94 -36.49 -20.94
N ARG A 144 -16.24 -36.55 -21.21
CA ARG A 144 -16.99 -37.83 -21.45
C ARG A 144 -16.56 -38.51 -22.75
N MET A 145 -16.23 -37.74 -23.78
CA MET A 145 -15.78 -38.26 -25.08
C MET A 145 -14.39 -38.88 -24.96
N VAL A 146 -13.46 -38.19 -24.24
CA VAL A 146 -12.10 -38.72 -23.95
C VAL A 146 -12.14 -39.96 -23.07
N GLN A 147 -13.05 -40.02 -22.08
CA GLN A 147 -13.21 -41.18 -21.20
C GLN A 147 -13.82 -42.42 -21.89
N ARG A 148 -14.46 -42.24 -23.05
CA ARG A 148 -15.15 -43.34 -23.79
C ARG A 148 -14.33 -43.95 -24.90
N LEU A 149 -13.11 -43.47 -25.21
CA LEU A 149 -12.27 -43.99 -26.28
C LEU A 149 -11.04 -44.75 -25.70
N PRO A 150 -11.07 -46.07 -25.64
CA PRO A 150 -9.88 -46.84 -25.28
C PRO A 150 -8.93 -46.94 -26.49
N GLY A 151 -7.70 -46.48 -26.36
CA GLY A 151 -6.57 -46.89 -27.21
C GLY A 151 -6.22 -46.06 -28.45
N VAL A 152 -6.37 -44.72 -28.43
CA VAL A 152 -6.02 -43.89 -29.62
C VAL A 152 -5.14 -42.68 -29.19
N GLY A 153 -3.88 -42.94 -28.78
CA GLY A 153 -2.93 -41.87 -28.38
C GLY A 153 -2.43 -40.98 -29.55
N ASP A 154 -2.05 -41.57 -30.68
CA ASP A 154 -1.29 -40.83 -31.71
C ASP A 154 -2.14 -40.17 -32.82
N ARG A 155 -3.39 -40.57 -33.01
CA ARG A 155 -4.31 -39.94 -33.98
C ARG A 155 -5.04 -38.70 -33.44
N MET A 156 -5.11 -38.51 -32.12
CA MET A 156 -5.74 -37.34 -31.50
C MET A 156 -4.87 -36.09 -31.52
N ALA A 157 -3.55 -36.22 -31.58
CA ALA A 157 -2.66 -35.06 -31.71
C ALA A 157 -2.89 -34.31 -33.06
N ALA A 158 -3.03 -35.06 -34.15
CA ALA A 158 -3.28 -34.48 -35.49
C ALA A 158 -4.72 -33.91 -35.67
N MET A 159 -5.73 -34.54 -35.02
CA MET A 159 -7.09 -33.99 -34.99
C MET A 159 -7.22 -32.78 -34.08
N GLY A 160 -6.41 -32.71 -33.00
CA GLY A 160 -6.36 -31.56 -32.10
C GLY A 160 -5.86 -30.28 -32.77
N GLU A 161 -4.90 -30.37 -33.67
CA GLU A 161 -4.42 -29.22 -34.46
C GLU A 161 -5.43 -28.73 -35.49
N GLN A 162 -6.11 -29.61 -36.20
CA GLN A 162 -7.15 -29.22 -37.16
C GLN A 162 -8.42 -28.68 -36.49
N LEU A 163 -8.77 -29.16 -35.26
CA LEU A 163 -9.87 -28.58 -34.49
C LEU A 163 -9.48 -27.20 -33.90
N LYS A 164 -8.21 -26.98 -33.51
CA LYS A 164 -7.72 -25.67 -33.07
C LYS A 164 -7.94 -24.58 -34.11
N ASP A 165 -7.71 -24.86 -35.39
CA ASP A 165 -7.86 -23.88 -36.47
C ASP A 165 -9.33 -23.59 -36.82
N SER A 166 -10.23 -24.55 -36.60
CA SER A 166 -11.65 -24.37 -36.82
C SER A 166 -12.38 -23.65 -35.68
N ILE A 167 -11.80 -23.62 -34.47
CA ILE A 167 -12.37 -23.00 -33.26
C ILE A 167 -11.84 -21.56 -33.08
N LYS A 168 -10.90 -21.09 -33.88
CA LYS A 168 -10.36 -19.71 -33.84
C LYS A 168 -11.40 -18.58 -33.92
N GLY A 169 -12.67 -18.90 -34.23
CA GLY A 169 -13.80 -17.95 -34.22
C GLY A 169 -14.68 -17.98 -32.98
N ALA A 170 -14.58 -19.00 -32.12
CA ALA A 170 -15.31 -19.07 -30.87
C ALA A 170 -14.35 -18.70 -29.72
N LEU A 171 -14.69 -17.71 -28.92
CA LEU A 171 -13.96 -17.31 -27.73
C LEU A 171 -13.72 -18.53 -26.81
N VAL A 172 -12.56 -19.17 -26.94
CA VAL A 172 -12.17 -20.28 -26.06
C VAL A 172 -11.84 -19.70 -24.69
N PRO A 173 -12.44 -20.22 -23.62
CA PRO A 173 -12.15 -19.76 -22.27
C PRO A 173 -10.70 -19.97 -21.91
N GLY A 174 -10.09 -18.95 -21.29
CA GLY A 174 -8.70 -19.03 -20.86
C GLY A 174 -7.68 -18.76 -21.97
N MET A 175 -8.11 -18.45 -23.20
CA MET A 175 -7.22 -18.20 -24.35
C MET A 175 -6.13 -17.16 -24.04
N LEU A 176 -6.45 -16.12 -23.27
CA LEU A 176 -5.44 -15.14 -22.82
C LEU A 176 -4.26 -15.82 -22.10
N PHE A 177 -4.54 -16.74 -21.20
CA PHE A 177 -3.50 -17.43 -20.42
C PHE A 177 -2.78 -18.50 -21.25
N GLU A 178 -3.50 -19.14 -22.17
CA GLU A 178 -2.90 -20.13 -23.09
C GLU A 178 -1.94 -19.46 -24.08
N GLU A 179 -2.28 -18.29 -24.61
CA GLU A 179 -1.38 -17.49 -25.44
C GLU A 179 -0.15 -16.98 -24.69
N LEU A 180 -0.28 -16.78 -23.36
CA LEU A 180 0.87 -16.52 -22.48
C LEU A 180 1.68 -17.77 -22.17
N GLY A 181 1.34 -18.95 -22.70
CA GLY A 181 2.08 -20.21 -22.53
C GLY A 181 1.68 -21.02 -21.30
N PHE A 182 0.56 -20.70 -20.65
CA PHE A 182 0.05 -21.48 -19.52
C PHE A 182 -0.94 -22.55 -19.96
N THR A 183 -0.92 -23.71 -19.31
CA THR A 183 -2.06 -24.62 -19.38
C THR A 183 -3.18 -24.08 -18.49
N TYR A 184 -4.28 -23.65 -19.07
CA TYR A 184 -5.44 -23.14 -18.32
C TYR A 184 -6.33 -24.30 -17.85
N VAL A 185 -6.61 -24.32 -16.53
CA VAL A 185 -7.52 -25.30 -15.90
C VAL A 185 -8.57 -24.52 -15.12
N GLY A 186 -9.81 -24.67 -15.42
CA GLY A 186 -10.89 -24.00 -14.65
C GLY A 186 -12.13 -23.80 -15.52
N VAL A 187 -13.18 -23.17 -15.04
CA VAL A 187 -13.38 -22.63 -13.67
C VAL A 187 -13.84 -23.78 -12.76
N ILE A 188 -13.24 -23.94 -11.58
CA ILE A 188 -13.65 -24.92 -10.58
C ILE A 188 -14.27 -24.24 -9.35
N ASP A 189 -15.07 -24.96 -8.58
CA ASP A 189 -15.58 -24.46 -7.31
C ASP A 189 -14.48 -24.49 -6.25
N GLY A 190 -14.04 -23.30 -5.82
CA GLY A 190 -12.99 -23.15 -4.81
C GLY A 190 -13.44 -23.46 -3.38
N HIS A 191 -14.74 -23.71 -3.14
CA HIS A 191 -15.25 -24.20 -1.86
C HIS A 191 -15.41 -25.73 -1.82
N ASP A 192 -15.25 -26.43 -2.96
CA ASP A 192 -15.23 -27.88 -3.04
C ASP A 192 -13.79 -28.40 -2.83
N ILE A 193 -13.49 -28.84 -1.61
CA ILE A 193 -12.15 -29.29 -1.21
C ILE A 193 -11.67 -30.49 -2.03
N ASP A 194 -12.57 -31.41 -2.40
CA ASP A 194 -12.19 -32.61 -3.14
C ASP A 194 -11.86 -32.28 -4.60
N GLN A 195 -12.62 -31.39 -5.25
CA GLN A 195 -12.26 -30.86 -6.57
C GLN A 195 -10.91 -30.13 -6.53
N LEU A 196 -10.71 -29.24 -5.54
CA LEU A 196 -9.44 -28.54 -5.36
C LEU A 196 -8.26 -29.50 -5.25
N ARG A 197 -8.35 -30.49 -4.35
CA ARG A 197 -7.30 -31.51 -4.16
C ARG A 197 -7.01 -32.29 -5.44
N PHE A 198 -8.04 -32.68 -6.16
CA PHE A 198 -7.91 -33.41 -7.42
C PHE A 198 -7.16 -32.58 -8.47
N HIS A 199 -7.62 -31.34 -8.72
CA HIS A 199 -7.02 -30.50 -9.76
C HIS A 199 -5.62 -30.01 -9.39
N ILE A 200 -5.36 -29.65 -8.12
CA ILE A 200 -4.04 -29.26 -7.64
C ILE A 200 -3.02 -30.41 -7.84
N ARG A 201 -3.37 -31.64 -7.45
CA ARG A 201 -2.47 -32.80 -7.65
C ARG A 201 -2.13 -33.02 -9.12
N ARG A 202 -3.09 -32.90 -10.01
CA ARG A 202 -2.87 -33.04 -11.45
C ARG A 202 -2.00 -31.92 -12.01
N ALA A 203 -2.29 -30.68 -11.62
CA ALA A 203 -1.51 -29.50 -12.04
C ALA A 203 -0.05 -29.59 -11.56
N LEU A 204 0.17 -30.04 -10.32
CA LEU A 204 1.52 -30.24 -9.78
C LEU A 204 2.31 -31.37 -10.46
N ALA A 205 1.65 -32.31 -11.14
CA ALA A 205 2.31 -33.34 -11.92
C ALA A 205 2.77 -32.87 -13.31
N MET A 206 2.33 -31.68 -13.76
CA MET A 206 2.70 -31.14 -15.06
C MET A 206 4.07 -30.45 -15.00
N GLU A 207 4.83 -30.55 -16.09
CA GLU A 207 6.17 -29.94 -16.24
C GLU A 207 6.13 -28.60 -16.98
N SER A 208 4.97 -28.00 -17.09
CA SER A 208 4.71 -26.71 -17.72
C SER A 208 4.00 -25.76 -16.75
N PRO A 209 4.00 -24.45 -17.00
CA PRO A 209 3.23 -23.53 -16.17
C PRO A 209 1.73 -23.80 -16.27
N VAL A 210 1.04 -23.82 -15.13
CA VAL A 210 -0.40 -24.08 -15.03
C VAL A 210 -1.09 -22.92 -14.33
N LEU A 211 -2.20 -22.45 -14.88
CA LEU A 211 -3.11 -21.53 -14.22
C LEU A 211 -4.41 -22.25 -13.87
N LEU A 212 -4.64 -22.45 -12.56
CA LEU A 212 -5.85 -23.06 -12.02
C LEU A 212 -6.83 -21.97 -11.58
N HIS A 213 -7.92 -21.81 -12.30
CA HIS A 213 -8.93 -20.79 -12.01
C HIS A 213 -9.99 -21.33 -11.04
N CYS A 214 -10.04 -20.80 -9.84
CA CYS A 214 -10.97 -21.17 -8.78
C CYS A 214 -11.96 -20.04 -8.52
N ARG A 215 -13.25 -20.36 -8.57
CA ARG A 215 -14.31 -19.43 -8.18
C ARG A 215 -14.60 -19.56 -6.69
N THR A 216 -14.58 -18.45 -5.97
CA THR A 216 -14.94 -18.40 -4.54
C THR A 216 -15.96 -17.29 -4.26
N VAL A 217 -16.46 -17.27 -3.04
CA VAL A 217 -17.33 -16.21 -2.49
C VAL A 217 -16.62 -15.60 -1.31
N LYS A 218 -16.33 -14.29 -1.37
CA LYS A 218 -15.67 -13.57 -0.27
C LYS A 218 -16.57 -13.54 0.95
N GLY A 219 -16.03 -13.91 2.12
CA GLY A 219 -16.81 -14.00 3.37
C GLY A 219 -17.62 -15.28 3.54
N LYS A 220 -17.48 -16.28 2.66
CA LYS A 220 -18.23 -17.55 2.67
C LYS A 220 -18.24 -18.21 4.04
N GLY A 221 -19.45 -18.52 4.53
CA GLY A 221 -19.67 -19.16 5.83
C GLY A 221 -20.03 -18.17 6.95
N TYR A 222 -20.00 -16.86 6.68
CA TYR A 222 -20.43 -15.83 7.61
C TYR A 222 -21.36 -14.84 6.90
N ALA A 223 -22.66 -14.95 7.12
CA ALA A 223 -23.68 -14.22 6.38
C ALA A 223 -23.48 -12.69 6.33
N PRO A 224 -23.08 -11.98 7.43
CA PRO A 224 -22.80 -10.55 7.35
C PRO A 224 -21.65 -10.21 6.40
N ALA A 225 -20.60 -11.05 6.32
CA ALA A 225 -19.48 -10.84 5.42
C ALA A 225 -19.82 -11.18 3.95
N GLU A 226 -20.68 -12.17 3.72
CA GLU A 226 -21.18 -12.47 2.37
C GLU A 226 -22.05 -11.32 1.82
N GLN A 227 -22.82 -10.64 2.68
CA GLN A 227 -23.68 -9.51 2.31
C GLN A 227 -22.90 -8.20 2.10
N GLN A 228 -21.86 -7.96 2.90
CA GLN A 228 -21.04 -6.74 2.89
C GLN A 228 -19.55 -7.06 2.85
N PRO A 229 -19.06 -7.74 1.80
CA PRO A 229 -17.70 -8.27 1.77
C PRO A 229 -16.60 -7.18 1.80
N GLY A 230 -16.88 -5.96 1.33
CA GLY A 230 -15.98 -4.83 1.41
C GLY A 230 -15.74 -4.39 2.87
N ARG A 231 -16.79 -4.31 3.67
CA ARG A 231 -16.71 -3.96 5.09
C ARG A 231 -15.84 -4.92 5.90
N TYR A 232 -15.86 -6.22 5.54
CA TYR A 232 -15.10 -7.26 6.23
C TYR A 232 -13.72 -7.55 5.61
N HIS A 233 -13.25 -6.73 4.67
CA HIS A 233 -11.91 -6.90 4.11
C HIS A 233 -10.80 -6.59 5.12
N GLY A 234 -10.95 -5.52 5.91
CA GLY A 234 -10.02 -5.12 6.96
C GLY A 234 -10.82 -4.53 8.14
N THR A 235 -11.69 -5.35 8.74
CA THR A 235 -12.64 -4.89 9.74
C THR A 235 -11.98 -4.66 11.11
N PRO A 236 -12.38 -3.60 11.86
CA PRO A 236 -12.06 -3.44 13.27
C PRO A 236 -12.75 -4.52 14.11
N ARG A 237 -12.65 -4.44 15.42
CA ARG A 237 -13.35 -5.36 16.33
C ARG A 237 -14.87 -5.28 16.10
N PHE A 238 -15.51 -6.43 16.02
CA PHE A 238 -16.95 -6.50 15.80
C PHE A 238 -17.59 -7.64 16.60
N SER A 239 -18.88 -7.53 16.84
CA SER A 239 -19.69 -8.59 17.42
C SER A 239 -19.92 -9.70 16.39
N VAL A 240 -19.46 -10.91 16.66
CA VAL A 240 -19.61 -12.04 15.74
C VAL A 240 -21.09 -12.40 15.51
N SER A 241 -21.95 -12.18 16.51
CA SER A 241 -23.39 -12.51 16.41
C SER A 241 -24.18 -11.50 15.57
N THR A 242 -23.82 -10.20 15.60
CA THR A 242 -24.56 -9.13 14.89
C THR A 242 -23.81 -8.63 13.66
N GLY A 243 -22.50 -8.79 13.61
CA GLY A 243 -21.65 -8.19 12.59
C GLY A 243 -21.39 -6.68 12.79
N GLU A 244 -21.85 -6.09 13.89
CA GLU A 244 -21.70 -4.67 14.17
C GLU A 244 -20.32 -4.35 14.75
N SER A 245 -19.79 -3.16 14.43
CA SER A 245 -18.54 -2.68 15.02
C SER A 245 -18.68 -2.51 16.53
N LEU A 246 -17.65 -2.91 17.27
CA LEU A 246 -17.53 -2.66 18.71
C LEU A 246 -16.75 -1.37 19.00
N ASP A 247 -16.16 -0.76 17.98
CA ASP A 247 -15.46 0.51 18.13
C ASP A 247 -16.46 1.66 18.02
N PRO A 248 -16.42 2.64 18.92
CA PRO A 248 -17.32 3.80 18.90
C PRO A 248 -17.07 4.64 17.64
N GLU A 249 -18.10 5.36 17.20
CA GLU A 249 -17.92 6.42 16.20
C GLU A 249 -16.98 7.49 16.79
N GLY A 250 -15.89 7.76 16.10
CA GLY A 250 -14.88 8.74 16.50
C GLY A 250 -15.07 10.09 15.81
N PRO A 251 -14.22 11.07 16.15
CA PRO A 251 -14.13 12.34 15.42
C PRO A 251 -13.84 12.11 13.92
N THR A 252 -14.06 13.18 13.13
CA THR A 252 -13.73 13.16 11.69
C THR A 252 -12.28 12.76 11.46
N THR A 253 -12.06 11.78 10.59
CA THR A 253 -10.71 11.35 10.19
C THR A 253 -10.17 12.26 9.09
N PHE A 254 -8.82 12.29 8.92
CA PHE A 254 -8.19 12.97 7.78
C PHE A 254 -8.74 12.45 6.44
N THR A 255 -8.90 11.15 6.29
CA THR A 255 -9.51 10.51 5.10
C THR A 255 -10.91 11.05 4.80
N ARG A 256 -11.74 11.20 5.83
CA ARG A 256 -13.11 11.74 5.68
C ARG A 256 -13.08 13.21 5.30
N ALA A 257 -12.25 14.01 5.96
CA ALA A 257 -12.08 15.45 5.65
C ALA A 257 -11.58 15.67 4.22
N PHE A 258 -10.66 14.80 3.74
CA PHE A 258 -10.20 14.81 2.36
C PHE A 258 -11.35 14.48 1.39
N GLY A 259 -12.09 13.40 1.62
CA GLY A 259 -13.20 13.01 0.73
C GLY A 259 -14.28 14.09 0.62
N GLU A 260 -14.64 14.72 1.74
CA GLU A 260 -15.58 15.85 1.74
C GLU A 260 -15.03 17.05 0.98
N ALA A 261 -13.73 17.35 1.12
CA ALA A 261 -13.09 18.43 0.37
C ALA A 261 -13.07 18.15 -1.13
N MET A 262 -12.78 16.91 -1.53
CA MET A 262 -12.80 16.50 -2.94
C MET A 262 -14.17 16.73 -3.59
N VAL A 263 -15.26 16.41 -2.91
CA VAL A 263 -16.63 16.65 -3.42
C VAL A 263 -16.89 18.15 -3.59
N GLU A 264 -16.51 18.97 -2.61
CA GLU A 264 -16.76 20.42 -2.67
C GLU A 264 -15.92 21.09 -3.76
N LEU A 265 -14.63 20.78 -3.84
CA LEU A 265 -13.71 21.36 -4.82
C LEU A 265 -14.03 20.89 -6.25
N ALA A 266 -14.43 19.64 -6.45
CA ALA A 266 -14.88 19.14 -7.75
C ALA A 266 -16.22 19.72 -8.22
N ARG A 267 -17.08 20.17 -7.29
CA ARG A 267 -18.29 20.95 -7.62
C ARG A 267 -17.97 22.38 -8.03
N ALA A 268 -16.90 22.94 -7.46
CA ALA A 268 -16.50 24.32 -7.73
C ALA A 268 -15.69 24.47 -9.03
N ASP A 269 -14.93 23.43 -9.42
CA ASP A 269 -14.09 23.43 -10.62
C ASP A 269 -14.29 22.13 -11.41
N ASP A 270 -14.80 22.28 -12.62
CA ASP A 270 -15.07 21.17 -13.55
C ASP A 270 -13.84 20.41 -14.01
N ARG A 271 -12.66 20.94 -13.81
CA ARG A 271 -11.39 20.29 -14.14
C ARG A 271 -10.94 19.27 -13.10
N VAL A 272 -11.45 19.37 -11.86
CA VAL A 272 -11.04 18.52 -10.75
C VAL A 272 -11.64 17.11 -10.89
N VAL A 273 -10.79 16.10 -10.87
CA VAL A 273 -11.16 14.69 -10.89
C VAL A 273 -10.37 13.90 -9.85
N GLY A 274 -10.97 12.85 -9.30
CA GLY A 274 -10.34 11.95 -8.33
C GLY A 274 -9.98 10.61 -8.96
N ILE A 275 -8.76 10.13 -8.71
CA ILE A 275 -8.24 8.85 -9.22
C ILE A 275 -7.76 8.02 -8.03
N THR A 276 -8.12 6.74 -8.00
CA THR A 276 -7.60 5.79 -7.01
C THR A 276 -7.25 4.45 -7.64
N ALA A 277 -6.51 3.62 -6.92
CA ALA A 277 -6.10 2.28 -7.34
C ALA A 277 -6.72 1.23 -6.41
N ALA A 278 -8.00 0.90 -6.63
CA ALA A 278 -8.81 -0.05 -5.84
C ALA A 278 -8.98 0.32 -4.34
N MET A 279 -8.90 1.62 -4.01
CA MET A 279 -8.90 2.11 -2.62
C MET A 279 -9.94 3.22 -2.40
N ALA A 280 -11.07 3.22 -3.11
CA ALA A 280 -12.03 4.33 -3.06
C ALA A 280 -12.49 4.66 -1.62
N SER A 281 -13.03 3.69 -0.88
CA SER A 281 -13.44 3.88 0.51
C SER A 281 -12.27 4.13 1.45
N GLY A 282 -11.13 3.50 1.18
CA GLY A 282 -9.93 3.66 1.99
C GLY A 282 -9.28 5.04 1.90
N THR A 283 -9.49 5.77 0.80
CA THR A 283 -8.98 7.13 0.58
C THR A 283 -10.05 8.22 0.71
N GLY A 284 -11.33 7.83 0.95
CA GLY A 284 -12.46 8.78 1.03
C GLY A 284 -13.01 9.22 -0.32
N LEU A 285 -12.48 8.73 -1.45
CA LEU A 285 -12.99 9.02 -2.79
C LEU A 285 -14.30 8.30 -3.12
N ASP A 286 -14.79 7.40 -2.27
CA ASP A 286 -16.15 6.86 -2.34
C ASP A 286 -17.21 7.97 -2.29
N LEU A 287 -16.98 9.03 -1.53
CA LEU A 287 -17.87 10.19 -1.47
C LEU A 287 -17.96 10.90 -2.82
N LEU A 288 -16.83 11.06 -3.52
CA LEU A 288 -16.79 11.64 -4.86
C LEU A 288 -17.50 10.72 -5.86
N ARG A 289 -17.23 9.41 -5.81
CA ARG A 289 -17.88 8.40 -6.65
C ARG A 289 -19.40 8.41 -6.53
N GLU A 290 -19.91 8.54 -5.30
CA GLU A 290 -21.35 8.56 -5.02
C GLU A 290 -22.02 9.88 -5.44
N THR A 291 -21.27 10.99 -5.39
CA THR A 291 -21.80 12.33 -5.61
C THR A 291 -21.62 12.83 -7.05
N LEU A 292 -20.45 12.56 -7.64
CA LEU A 292 -20.01 13.00 -8.97
C LEU A 292 -19.29 11.85 -9.69
N PRO A 293 -20.00 10.77 -10.06
CA PRO A 293 -19.38 9.55 -10.60
C PRO A 293 -18.56 9.79 -11.88
N GLU A 294 -18.91 10.80 -12.69
CA GLU A 294 -18.20 11.19 -13.91
C GLU A 294 -16.83 11.86 -13.63
N ARG A 295 -16.58 12.22 -12.39
CA ARG A 295 -15.31 12.83 -11.92
C ARG A 295 -14.44 11.83 -11.16
N PHE A 296 -14.85 10.59 -11.08
CA PHE A 296 -14.16 9.55 -10.33
C PHE A 296 -13.64 8.45 -11.26
N PHE A 297 -12.38 8.05 -11.04
CA PHE A 297 -11.74 6.95 -11.75
C PHE A 297 -11.12 5.97 -10.75
N ASP A 298 -11.47 4.69 -10.87
CA ASP A 298 -10.77 3.59 -10.22
C ASP A 298 -10.05 2.75 -11.30
N VAL A 299 -8.75 2.62 -11.18
CA VAL A 299 -7.93 1.92 -12.18
C VAL A 299 -7.62 0.46 -11.80
N GLY A 300 -8.21 -0.05 -10.71
CA GLY A 300 -7.81 -1.33 -10.13
C GLY A 300 -6.48 -1.22 -9.38
N ILE A 301 -5.85 -2.36 -9.03
CA ILE A 301 -4.55 -2.34 -8.32
C ILE A 301 -3.43 -2.05 -9.32
N ALA A 302 -3.36 -0.80 -9.78
CA ALA A 302 -2.47 -0.36 -10.85
C ALA A 302 -1.97 1.08 -10.61
N GLU A 303 -1.19 1.27 -9.54
CA GLU A 303 -0.73 2.58 -9.07
C GLU A 303 0.09 3.33 -10.13
N GLY A 304 0.99 2.64 -10.84
CA GLY A 304 1.75 3.24 -11.94
C GLY A 304 0.85 3.76 -13.06
N HIS A 305 -0.20 2.99 -13.42
CA HIS A 305 -1.20 3.44 -14.40
C HIS A 305 -2.01 4.64 -13.89
N ALA A 306 -2.37 4.67 -12.60
CA ALA A 306 -3.06 5.80 -11.99
C ALA A 306 -2.30 7.11 -12.21
N VAL A 307 -0.99 7.09 -12.01
CA VAL A 307 -0.12 8.28 -12.18
C VAL A 307 0.05 8.65 -13.64
N GLY A 308 0.35 7.68 -14.54
CA GLY A 308 0.45 7.95 -15.98
C GLY A 308 -0.87 8.45 -16.58
N PHE A 309 -2.02 7.92 -16.12
CA PHE A 309 -3.35 8.39 -16.51
C PHE A 309 -3.61 9.84 -16.04
N ALA A 310 -3.25 10.14 -14.77
CA ALA A 310 -3.32 11.49 -14.23
C ALA A 310 -2.46 12.48 -15.03
N ALA A 311 -1.24 12.09 -15.41
CA ALA A 311 -0.37 12.90 -16.26
C ALA A 311 -1.03 13.22 -17.60
N GLY A 312 -1.64 12.23 -18.26
CA GLY A 312 -2.41 12.43 -19.49
C GLY A 312 -3.58 13.40 -19.32
N LEU A 313 -4.36 13.29 -18.23
CA LEU A 313 -5.44 14.22 -17.92
C LEU A 313 -4.92 15.64 -17.67
N ALA A 314 -3.86 15.78 -16.89
CA ALA A 314 -3.26 17.08 -16.60
C ALA A 314 -2.72 17.77 -17.87
N ALA A 315 -2.15 17.02 -18.80
CA ALA A 315 -1.68 17.53 -20.09
C ALA A 315 -2.83 18.10 -20.97
N THR A 316 -4.08 17.70 -20.71
CA THR A 316 -5.26 18.27 -21.38
C THR A 316 -5.92 19.42 -20.61
N GLY A 317 -5.32 19.87 -19.52
CA GLY A 317 -5.82 20.99 -18.71
C GLY A 317 -6.73 20.59 -17.54
N MET A 318 -6.88 19.28 -17.27
CA MET A 318 -7.58 18.81 -16.06
C MET A 318 -6.71 19.02 -14.81
N ARG A 319 -7.34 18.94 -13.64
CA ARG A 319 -6.71 19.02 -12.31
C ARG A 319 -6.90 17.69 -11.56
N PRO A 320 -6.15 16.61 -11.93
CA PRO A 320 -6.32 15.31 -11.31
C PRO A 320 -5.73 15.24 -9.90
N VAL A 321 -6.48 14.60 -9.00
CA VAL A 321 -6.03 14.24 -7.66
C VAL A 321 -5.92 12.73 -7.57
N VAL A 322 -4.70 12.23 -7.37
CA VAL A 322 -4.39 10.80 -7.24
C VAL A 322 -4.32 10.44 -5.77
N ALA A 323 -5.33 9.72 -5.26
CA ALA A 323 -5.42 9.32 -3.86
C ALA A 323 -4.98 7.86 -3.68
N ILE A 324 -3.81 7.67 -3.07
CA ILE A 324 -3.14 6.38 -2.88
C ILE A 324 -2.50 6.35 -1.48
N TYR A 325 -2.43 5.17 -0.86
CA TYR A 325 -1.70 5.00 0.40
C TYR A 325 -0.21 5.21 0.21
N SER A 326 0.44 5.82 1.19
CA SER A 326 1.86 6.14 1.18
C SER A 326 2.74 4.94 0.76
N THR A 327 2.55 3.79 1.39
CA THR A 327 3.33 2.58 1.07
C THR A 327 3.10 2.08 -0.36
N PHE A 328 1.89 2.21 -0.92
CA PHE A 328 1.56 1.75 -2.28
C PHE A 328 2.02 2.73 -3.36
N LEU A 329 2.16 4.01 -3.03
CA LEU A 329 2.67 5.02 -3.96
C LEU A 329 4.10 4.72 -4.43
N GLN A 330 4.87 3.95 -3.67
CA GLN A 330 6.21 3.49 -4.07
C GLN A 330 6.22 2.77 -5.42
N ARG A 331 5.11 2.08 -5.81
CA ARG A 331 4.99 1.41 -7.12
C ARG A 331 4.90 2.36 -8.30
N ALA A 332 4.58 3.61 -8.07
CA ALA A 332 4.41 4.63 -9.09
C ALA A 332 5.54 5.66 -9.08
N TYR A 333 6.64 5.41 -8.36
CA TYR A 333 7.71 6.38 -8.19
C TYR A 333 8.33 6.81 -9.52
N ASP A 334 8.60 5.87 -10.42
CA ASP A 334 9.12 6.17 -11.75
C ASP A 334 8.16 7.09 -12.54
N GLN A 335 6.86 6.82 -12.52
CA GLN A 335 5.85 7.63 -13.20
C GLN A 335 5.71 9.03 -12.57
N ILE A 336 5.89 9.16 -11.25
CA ILE A 336 5.93 10.47 -10.58
C ILE A 336 7.13 11.28 -11.11
N VAL A 337 8.31 10.65 -11.21
CA VAL A 337 9.53 11.30 -11.71
C VAL A 337 9.38 11.67 -13.18
N HIS A 338 9.12 10.67 -14.03
CA HIS A 338 9.21 10.80 -15.48
C HIS A 338 7.97 11.43 -16.11
N ASP A 339 6.77 10.93 -15.74
CA ASP A 339 5.54 11.35 -16.41
C ASP A 339 4.97 12.64 -15.85
N VAL A 340 5.26 12.96 -14.59
CA VAL A 340 4.66 14.12 -13.90
C VAL A 340 5.70 15.22 -13.62
N CYS A 341 6.73 14.94 -12.81
CA CYS A 341 7.66 15.99 -12.35
C CYS A 341 8.52 16.54 -13.48
N LEU A 342 9.10 15.68 -14.33
CA LEU A 342 9.91 16.08 -15.47
C LEU A 342 9.13 17.00 -16.43
N GLN A 343 7.82 16.73 -16.60
CA GLN A 343 6.92 17.50 -17.45
C GLN A 343 6.23 18.67 -16.73
N ARG A 344 6.43 18.81 -15.41
CA ARG A 344 5.82 19.83 -14.55
C ARG A 344 4.29 19.86 -14.63
N LEU A 345 3.67 18.68 -14.75
CA LEU A 345 2.21 18.59 -14.87
C LEU A 345 1.53 18.81 -13.51
N PRO A 346 0.40 19.55 -13.47
CA PRO A 346 -0.31 19.89 -12.23
C PRO A 346 -1.15 18.72 -11.70
N VAL A 347 -0.47 17.65 -11.29
CA VAL A 347 -1.06 16.49 -10.63
C VAL A 347 -0.93 16.65 -9.12
N VAL A 348 -2.02 16.48 -8.38
CA VAL A 348 -2.02 16.46 -6.92
C VAL A 348 -2.01 15.03 -6.43
N PHE A 349 -1.05 14.67 -5.60
CA PHE A 349 -0.97 13.36 -4.92
C PHE A 349 -1.51 13.50 -3.50
N ALA A 350 -2.66 12.91 -3.21
CA ALA A 350 -3.22 12.79 -1.87
C ALA A 350 -2.72 11.47 -1.25
N VAL A 351 -1.70 11.59 -0.41
CA VAL A 351 -0.97 10.44 0.17
C VAL A 351 -1.54 10.13 1.55
N ASP A 352 -2.48 9.20 1.57
CA ASP A 352 -3.11 8.72 2.81
C ASP A 352 -2.22 7.67 3.52
N ARG A 353 -2.39 7.48 4.80
CA ARG A 353 -1.64 6.52 5.64
C ARG A 353 -0.14 6.82 5.71
N ALA A 354 0.21 8.10 5.74
CA ALA A 354 1.58 8.52 5.99
C ALA A 354 1.99 8.25 7.44
N GLY A 355 3.26 7.92 7.67
CA GLY A 355 3.78 7.56 8.98
C GLY A 355 3.35 6.17 9.48
N LEU A 356 3.26 6.00 10.78
CA LEU A 356 2.86 4.74 11.40
C LEU A 356 1.36 4.49 11.24
N VAL A 357 0.99 3.31 10.72
CA VAL A 357 -0.42 2.92 10.50
C VAL A 357 -0.92 1.88 11.51
N GLY A 358 -0.03 1.29 12.31
CA GLY A 358 -0.39 0.42 13.41
C GLY A 358 -0.51 -1.06 13.03
N ALA A 359 -1.71 -1.61 13.10
CA ALA A 359 -1.98 -3.06 13.05
C ALA A 359 -1.55 -3.77 11.76
N ASP A 360 -1.44 -3.07 10.64
CA ASP A 360 -1.01 -3.64 9.37
C ASP A 360 0.52 -3.80 9.26
N GLY A 361 1.28 -3.15 10.14
CA GLY A 361 2.70 -3.37 10.35
C GLY A 361 3.63 -2.91 9.22
N PRO A 362 4.82 -3.53 9.11
CA PRO A 362 5.93 -3.04 8.29
C PRO A 362 5.62 -2.94 6.81
N THR A 363 4.66 -3.71 6.31
CA THR A 363 4.26 -3.66 4.89
C THR A 363 3.36 -2.46 4.56
N HIS A 364 2.81 -1.79 5.57
CA HIS A 364 1.82 -0.72 5.38
C HIS A 364 2.20 0.61 6.00
N HIS A 365 3.22 0.68 6.87
CA HIS A 365 3.71 1.96 7.37
C HIS A 365 4.14 2.87 6.24
N GLY A 366 3.65 4.11 6.22
CA GLY A 366 4.03 5.16 5.30
C GLY A 366 5.31 5.86 5.74
N ALA A 367 6.38 5.08 5.95
CA ALA A 367 7.60 5.53 6.62
C ALA A 367 8.58 6.25 5.69
N PHE A 368 8.40 6.21 4.36
CA PHE A 368 9.44 6.58 3.41
C PHE A 368 9.04 7.69 2.43
N ASP A 369 7.78 8.13 2.45
CA ASP A 369 7.24 9.02 1.44
C ASP A 369 7.93 10.39 1.40
N LEU A 370 8.23 11.03 2.53
CA LEU A 370 9.01 12.26 2.54
C LEU A 370 10.41 12.04 1.95
N SER A 371 11.05 10.91 2.29
CA SER A 371 12.41 10.61 1.87
C SER A 371 12.55 10.46 0.34
N PHE A 372 11.59 9.81 -0.33
CA PHE A 372 11.68 9.62 -1.78
C PHE A 372 10.99 10.73 -2.60
N LEU A 373 10.04 11.48 -2.00
CA LEU A 373 9.33 12.55 -2.73
C LEU A 373 10.06 13.90 -2.69
N ARG A 374 10.63 14.29 -1.53
CA ARG A 374 11.25 15.62 -1.40
C ARG A 374 12.48 15.86 -2.28
N VAL A 375 13.06 14.81 -2.82
CA VAL A 375 14.24 14.89 -3.71
C VAL A 375 13.85 15.25 -5.16
N LEU A 376 12.56 15.26 -5.50
CA LEU A 376 12.10 15.47 -6.87
C LEU A 376 12.00 16.96 -7.21
N PRO A 377 12.70 17.40 -8.29
CA PRO A 377 12.66 18.81 -8.71
C PRO A 377 11.24 19.25 -9.08
N GLY A 378 10.85 20.41 -8.59
CA GLY A 378 9.57 21.04 -8.93
C GLY A 378 8.34 20.44 -8.24
N LEU A 379 8.51 19.39 -7.45
CA LEU A 379 7.43 18.83 -6.63
C LEU A 379 7.26 19.67 -5.35
N THR A 380 6.04 20.05 -5.02
CA THR A 380 5.72 20.70 -3.75
C THR A 380 5.14 19.69 -2.77
N VAL A 381 5.70 19.59 -1.54
CA VAL A 381 5.24 18.62 -0.55
C VAL A 381 4.66 19.34 0.67
N PHE A 382 3.38 19.09 0.93
CA PHE A 382 2.63 19.63 2.06
C PHE A 382 2.33 18.54 3.10
N VAL A 383 2.38 18.92 4.38
CA VAL A 383 2.07 18.07 5.52
C VAL A 383 1.14 18.84 6.48
N PRO A 384 -0.18 18.66 6.35
CA PRO A 384 -1.15 19.34 7.22
C PRO A 384 -1.03 18.86 8.67
N ARG A 385 -1.23 19.77 9.62
CA ARG A 385 -1.26 19.47 11.05
C ARG A 385 -2.61 18.90 11.48
N ASP A 386 -3.68 19.36 10.85
CA ASP A 386 -5.05 18.99 11.16
C ASP A 386 -5.92 18.87 9.89
N GLU A 387 -7.16 18.44 10.06
CA GLU A 387 -8.11 18.21 8.98
C GLU A 387 -8.55 19.51 8.28
N ARG A 388 -8.53 20.64 8.96
CA ARG A 388 -8.83 21.95 8.36
C ARG A 388 -7.67 22.44 7.49
N GLU A 389 -6.43 22.27 7.96
CA GLU A 389 -5.24 22.55 7.14
C GLU A 389 -5.20 21.65 5.91
N LEU A 390 -5.58 20.36 6.04
CA LEU A 390 -5.67 19.44 4.91
C LEU A 390 -6.56 20.01 3.80
N GLN A 391 -7.76 20.49 4.14
CA GLN A 391 -8.70 21.03 3.16
C GLN A 391 -8.15 22.29 2.47
N GLY A 392 -7.58 23.21 3.23
CA GLY A 392 -6.99 24.43 2.69
C GLY A 392 -5.77 24.18 1.81
N LEU A 393 -4.92 23.22 2.20
CA LEU A 393 -3.75 22.80 1.42
C LEU A 393 -4.14 22.06 0.15
N LEU A 394 -5.24 21.28 0.16
CA LEU A 394 -5.77 20.66 -1.06
C LEU A 394 -6.24 21.71 -2.07
N ALA A 395 -6.97 22.71 -1.60
CA ALA A 395 -7.37 23.82 -2.47
C ALA A 395 -6.14 24.58 -3.02
N THR A 396 -5.12 24.83 -2.17
CA THR A 396 -3.86 25.43 -2.62
C THR A 396 -3.13 24.57 -3.65
N ALA A 397 -3.07 23.26 -3.43
CA ALA A 397 -2.41 22.32 -4.34
C ALA A 397 -3.07 22.30 -5.73
N LEU A 398 -4.40 22.41 -5.79
CA LEU A 398 -5.16 22.51 -7.04
C LEU A 398 -4.93 23.81 -7.82
N ASP A 399 -4.52 24.88 -7.14
CA ASP A 399 -4.18 26.17 -7.77
C ASP A 399 -2.74 26.21 -8.31
N LEU A 400 -1.87 25.25 -7.92
CA LEU A 400 -0.48 25.23 -8.39
C LEU A 400 -0.39 24.83 -9.87
N GLU A 401 0.57 25.43 -10.58
CA GLU A 401 0.88 25.10 -11.98
C GLU A 401 1.81 23.87 -12.12
N GLY A 402 2.32 23.35 -11.02
CA GLY A 402 3.22 22.18 -10.96
C GLY A 402 2.69 21.07 -10.05
N PRO A 403 3.40 19.92 -10.02
CA PRO A 403 2.99 18.79 -9.23
C PRO A 403 3.08 19.05 -7.72
N SER A 404 2.17 18.44 -6.97
CA SER A 404 2.14 18.60 -5.51
C SER A 404 1.70 17.35 -4.80
N VAL A 405 2.10 17.24 -3.54
CA VAL A 405 1.78 16.15 -2.62
C VAL A 405 1.14 16.73 -1.36
N ILE A 406 0.08 16.11 -0.89
CA ILE A 406 -0.47 16.34 0.44
C ILE A 406 -0.42 14.99 1.17
N ARG A 407 0.39 14.94 2.20
CA ARG A 407 0.65 13.71 2.97
C ARG A 407 -0.03 13.82 4.34
N TYR A 408 -0.85 12.81 4.70
CA TYR A 408 -1.60 12.80 5.97
C TYR A 408 -1.76 11.37 6.52
N PRO A 409 -1.89 11.21 7.86
CA PRO A 409 -1.95 9.90 8.50
C PRO A 409 -3.35 9.26 8.44
N ARG A 410 -3.39 7.96 8.70
CA ARG A 410 -4.61 7.26 9.06
C ARG A 410 -4.93 7.51 10.54
N SER A 411 -5.49 8.64 10.87
CA SER A 411 -5.90 8.95 12.24
C SER A 411 -7.18 9.74 12.28
N VAL A 412 -7.81 9.77 13.44
CA VAL A 412 -8.78 10.79 13.74
C VAL A 412 -8.09 12.15 13.73
N GLY A 413 -8.78 13.16 13.26
CA GLY A 413 -8.28 14.54 13.28
C GLY A 413 -8.31 15.09 14.71
N SER A 414 -7.86 16.34 14.83
CA SER A 414 -7.89 17.10 16.09
C SER A 414 -9.29 17.54 16.52
N GLY A 415 -10.29 17.37 15.65
CA GLY A 415 -11.65 17.94 15.80
C GLY A 415 -11.71 19.39 15.37
N ALA A 416 -10.74 19.86 14.60
CA ALA A 416 -10.72 21.24 14.07
C ALA A 416 -11.98 21.52 13.24
N ALA A 417 -12.62 22.67 13.48
CA ALA A 417 -13.80 23.05 12.73
C ALA A 417 -13.45 23.24 11.24
N LEU A 418 -14.13 22.50 10.38
CA LEU A 418 -13.95 22.57 8.94
C LEU A 418 -14.52 23.87 8.39
N SER A 419 -13.78 24.53 7.48
CA SER A 419 -14.21 25.77 6.84
C SER A 419 -15.12 25.47 5.65
N ARG A 420 -16.20 26.24 5.50
CA ARG A 420 -17.12 26.21 4.36
C ARG A 420 -17.45 27.63 3.90
N PRO A 421 -17.28 27.99 2.63
CA PRO A 421 -16.62 27.21 1.57
C PRO A 421 -15.12 27.02 1.86
N ILE A 422 -14.53 25.96 1.26
CA ILE A 422 -13.10 25.71 1.37
C ILE A 422 -12.33 26.81 0.63
N GLN A 423 -11.33 27.36 1.30
CA GLN A 423 -10.46 28.37 0.73
C GLN A 423 -9.01 27.88 0.68
N PRO A 424 -8.23 28.29 -0.32
CA PRO A 424 -6.80 28.03 -0.32
C PRO A 424 -6.14 28.48 0.98
N PHE A 425 -5.15 27.74 1.43
CA PHE A 425 -4.41 28.02 2.66
C PHE A 425 -3.66 29.37 2.52
N LYS A 426 -3.88 30.28 3.45
CA LYS A 426 -3.27 31.63 3.49
C LYS A 426 -2.35 31.87 4.68
N GLY A 427 -2.16 30.81 5.51
CA GLY A 427 -1.30 30.91 6.67
C GLY A 427 0.20 30.82 6.32
N PRO A 428 1.07 31.04 7.33
CA PRO A 428 2.50 30.87 7.13
C PRO A 428 2.86 29.38 6.91
N TRP A 429 3.89 29.12 6.10
CA TRP A 429 4.41 27.76 5.87
C TRP A 429 5.15 27.22 7.08
N VAL A 430 5.65 28.10 7.94
CA VAL A 430 6.25 27.81 9.24
C VAL A 430 5.45 28.57 10.28
N ASP A 431 4.76 27.86 11.15
CA ASP A 431 3.86 28.39 12.16
C ASP A 431 4.48 28.23 13.55
N VAL A 432 4.93 29.35 14.14
CA VAL A 432 5.49 29.35 15.49
C VAL A 432 4.35 29.38 16.50
N THR A 433 4.07 28.22 17.12
CA THR A 433 2.99 28.07 18.11
C THR A 433 3.42 28.43 19.53
N ARG A 434 4.73 28.42 19.79
CA ARG A 434 5.33 28.78 21.08
C ARG A 434 6.69 29.43 20.86
N GLN A 435 7.02 30.46 21.65
CA GLN A 435 8.32 31.11 21.63
C GLN A 435 9.09 30.81 22.92
N GLY A 436 10.38 30.54 22.78
CA GLY A 436 11.36 30.31 23.82
C GLY A 436 12.76 30.58 23.29
N SER A 437 13.79 30.41 24.11
CA SER A 437 15.15 30.79 23.77
C SER A 437 16.17 29.64 23.79
N ASP A 438 15.89 28.54 24.50
CA ASP A 438 16.90 27.52 24.79
C ASP A 438 17.00 26.45 23.68
N VAL A 439 15.86 25.98 23.17
CA VAL A 439 15.78 24.93 22.15
C VAL A 439 14.71 25.20 21.13
N LEU A 440 15.01 24.92 19.87
CA LEU A 440 14.04 24.97 18.75
C LEU A 440 13.53 23.56 18.45
N LEU A 441 12.23 23.32 18.61
CA LEU A 441 11.52 22.12 18.22
C LEU A 441 10.84 22.38 16.87
N LEU A 442 11.36 21.81 15.77
CA LEU A 442 10.77 21.90 14.45
C LEU A 442 10.02 20.59 14.14
N ALA A 443 8.72 20.65 13.99
CA ALA A 443 7.89 19.48 13.70
C ALA A 443 7.09 19.64 12.39
N THR A 444 6.67 18.52 11.79
CA THR A 444 5.84 18.54 10.58
C THR A 444 4.64 17.61 10.69
N GLY A 445 3.45 18.13 10.35
CA GLY A 445 2.18 17.40 10.43
C GLY A 445 1.65 17.23 11.86
N PRO A 446 0.78 16.23 12.10
CA PRO A 446 0.09 16.07 13.38
C PRO A 446 1.03 15.76 14.56
N ILE A 447 2.24 15.27 14.30
CA ILE A 447 3.24 15.01 15.36
C ILE A 447 3.73 16.31 16.03
N THR A 448 3.42 17.49 15.48
CA THR A 448 3.67 18.79 16.12
C THR A 448 3.06 18.86 17.52
N ALA A 449 1.94 18.17 17.77
CA ALA A 449 1.33 18.10 19.08
C ALA A 449 2.24 17.44 20.15
N LEU A 450 3.11 16.50 19.74
CA LEU A 450 4.10 15.93 20.66
C LEU A 450 5.22 16.94 21.00
N ALA A 451 5.61 17.77 20.04
CA ALA A 451 6.58 18.84 20.29
C ALA A 451 6.00 19.91 21.22
N GLU A 452 4.72 20.24 21.09
CA GLU A 452 4.01 21.16 22.00
C GLU A 452 3.95 20.58 23.42
N ALA A 453 3.56 19.32 23.56
CA ALA A 453 3.55 18.63 24.87
C ALA A 453 4.96 18.51 25.50
N ALA A 454 5.99 18.27 24.68
CA ALA A 454 7.37 18.26 25.15
C ALA A 454 7.82 19.64 25.63
N ALA A 455 7.40 20.72 24.93
CA ALA A 455 7.71 22.08 25.34
C ALA A 455 7.03 22.46 26.67
N ASP A 456 5.79 21.98 26.93
CA ASP A 456 5.13 22.16 28.23
C ASP A 456 5.90 21.48 29.37
N ALA A 457 6.40 20.28 29.12
CA ALA A 457 7.20 19.53 30.09
C ALA A 457 8.59 20.19 30.32
N LEU A 458 9.23 20.68 29.25
CA LEU A 458 10.50 21.39 29.32
C LEU A 458 10.39 22.70 30.13
N GLU A 459 9.28 23.43 29.99
CA GLU A 459 9.05 24.66 30.79
C GLU A 459 8.95 24.36 32.27
N ALA A 460 8.32 23.25 32.65
CA ALA A 460 8.28 22.83 34.08
C ALA A 460 9.67 22.57 34.65
N ASP A 461 10.65 22.20 33.80
CA ASP A 461 12.06 21.99 34.16
C ASP A 461 12.93 23.25 33.92
N GLY A 462 12.32 24.40 33.64
CA GLY A 462 13.00 25.67 33.42
C GLY A 462 13.77 25.74 32.10
N VAL A 463 13.26 25.10 31.04
CA VAL A 463 13.78 25.18 29.66
C VAL A 463 12.74 25.84 28.78
N GLU A 464 13.11 26.94 28.16
CA GLU A 464 12.22 27.67 27.23
C GLU A 464 12.37 27.14 25.79
N ALA A 465 11.36 26.41 25.32
CA ALA A 465 11.36 25.85 23.99
C ALA A 465 10.54 26.72 23.00
N THR A 466 11.12 26.99 21.83
CA THR A 466 10.36 27.45 20.66
C THR A 466 9.79 26.22 19.95
N VAL A 467 8.51 26.22 19.63
CA VAL A 467 7.85 25.20 18.80
C VAL A 467 7.39 25.80 17.48
N ALA A 468 7.79 25.20 16.36
CA ALA A 468 7.35 25.62 15.04
C ALA A 468 6.90 24.41 14.20
N GLY A 469 5.67 24.50 13.67
CA GLY A 469 5.09 23.53 12.74
C GLY A 469 5.40 23.89 11.30
N VAL A 470 6.02 22.98 10.54
CA VAL A 470 6.37 23.17 9.13
C VAL A 470 5.35 22.45 8.26
N LYS A 471 4.60 23.20 7.46
CA LYS A 471 3.51 22.69 6.61
C LYS A 471 3.95 22.40 5.18
N ARG A 472 4.96 23.11 4.67
CA ARG A 472 5.59 22.87 3.36
C ARG A 472 7.01 22.37 3.58
N VAL A 473 7.18 21.05 3.40
CA VAL A 473 8.46 20.36 3.62
C VAL A 473 9.37 20.48 2.40
N HIS A 474 8.80 20.62 1.21
CA HIS A 474 9.57 20.85 -0.02
C HIS A 474 8.82 21.77 -0.99
N PRO A 475 9.47 22.81 -1.52
CA PRO A 475 10.72 23.39 -1.00
C PRO A 475 10.51 24.00 0.39
N LEU A 476 11.52 23.92 1.24
CA LEU A 476 11.48 24.57 2.56
C LEU A 476 11.35 26.09 2.41
N ASP A 477 10.62 26.72 3.33
CA ASP A 477 10.56 28.18 3.45
C ASP A 477 11.82 28.70 4.16
N ARG A 478 12.86 28.99 3.35
CA ARG A 478 14.17 29.44 3.86
C ARG A 478 14.06 30.75 4.64
N ASP A 479 13.23 31.68 4.15
CA ASP A 479 13.09 33.02 4.76
C ASP A 479 12.45 32.94 6.15
N ALA A 480 11.54 31.99 6.36
CA ALA A 480 10.93 31.75 7.66
C ALA A 480 11.81 30.89 8.59
N LEU A 481 12.56 29.92 8.05
CA LEU A 481 13.33 28.98 8.86
C LEU A 481 14.69 29.53 9.30
N LEU A 482 15.41 30.27 8.43
CA LEU A 482 16.76 30.73 8.75
C LEU A 482 16.79 31.61 10.01
N PRO A 483 15.91 32.59 10.24
CA PRO A 483 15.91 33.36 11.49
C PRO A 483 15.70 32.50 12.74
N LEU A 484 14.85 31.48 12.66
CA LEU A 484 14.62 30.54 13.76
C LEU A 484 15.88 29.70 14.04
N LEU A 485 16.50 29.20 12.98
CA LEU A 485 17.74 28.42 13.08
C LEU A 485 18.89 29.27 13.61
N GLU A 486 19.04 30.52 13.19
CA GLU A 486 20.08 31.44 13.69
C GLU A 486 19.86 31.79 15.15
N GLY A 487 18.61 32.02 15.56
CA GLY A 487 18.25 32.44 16.91
C GLY A 487 18.44 31.40 18.00
N HIS A 488 18.62 30.12 17.66
CA HIS A 488 18.74 29.03 18.63
C HIS A 488 20.07 28.28 18.47
N GLN A 489 20.67 27.84 19.58
CA GLN A 489 21.88 27.04 19.56
C GLN A 489 21.60 25.52 19.48
N VAL A 490 20.42 25.11 19.88
CA VAL A 490 20.00 23.72 19.94
C VAL A 490 18.75 23.52 19.09
N LEU A 491 18.76 22.47 18.26
CA LEU A 491 17.68 22.10 17.38
C LEU A 491 17.27 20.64 17.56
N LEU A 492 15.98 20.39 17.67
CA LEU A 492 15.38 19.07 17.57
C LEU A 492 14.32 19.06 16.48
N THR A 493 14.49 18.26 15.43
CA THR A 493 13.46 18.04 14.41
C THR A 493 12.60 16.83 14.75
N VAL A 494 11.30 16.90 14.47
CA VAL A 494 10.32 15.86 14.81
C VAL A 494 9.49 15.51 13.57
N GLU A 495 9.50 14.23 13.17
CA GLU A 495 8.79 13.74 11.99
C GLU A 495 8.26 12.31 12.17
N ASP A 496 7.13 11.99 11.56
CA ASP A 496 6.61 10.62 11.43
C ASP A 496 7.00 10.04 10.06
N ASN A 497 8.30 9.88 9.87
CA ASN A 497 8.95 9.38 8.66
C ASN A 497 10.34 8.84 9.02
N ALA A 498 10.95 8.05 8.13
CA ALA A 498 12.33 7.60 8.31
C ALA A 498 13.28 8.81 8.42
N LEU A 499 14.19 8.76 9.38
CA LEU A 499 15.19 9.81 9.61
C LEU A 499 16.09 10.04 8.39
N ALA A 500 16.38 8.95 7.64
CA ALA A 500 17.17 9.04 6.43
C ALA A 500 16.38 9.71 5.29
N GLY A 501 16.87 10.85 4.81
CA GLY A 501 16.26 11.60 3.72
C GLY A 501 14.93 12.30 4.06
N GLY A 502 14.44 12.25 5.30
CA GLY A 502 13.20 12.87 5.73
C GLY A 502 13.28 14.40 5.95
N PHE A 503 12.33 14.92 6.72
CA PHE A 503 12.24 16.35 7.04
C PHE A 503 13.47 16.86 7.80
N GLY A 504 13.91 16.12 8.85
CA GLY A 504 15.10 16.51 9.59
C GLY A 504 16.36 16.54 8.73
N SER A 505 16.49 15.66 7.74
CA SER A 505 17.57 15.72 6.75
C SER A 505 17.51 17.00 5.92
N ALA A 506 16.31 17.41 5.46
CA ALA A 506 16.13 18.64 4.71
C ALA A 506 16.56 19.89 5.52
N VAL A 507 16.24 19.92 6.81
CA VAL A 507 16.66 21.00 7.72
C VAL A 507 18.19 21.01 7.90
N LEU A 508 18.83 19.85 8.03
CA LEU A 508 20.30 19.75 8.11
C LEU A 508 20.97 20.23 6.83
N GLU A 509 20.43 19.88 5.65
CA GLU A 509 20.90 20.38 4.36
C GLU A 509 20.79 21.91 4.28
N LEU A 510 19.63 22.47 4.68
CA LEU A 510 19.43 23.91 4.76
C LEU A 510 20.45 24.60 5.68
N MET A 511 20.73 24.00 6.85
CA MET A 511 21.73 24.54 7.78
C MET A 511 23.14 24.50 7.18
N ALA A 512 23.51 23.40 6.54
CA ALA A 512 24.83 23.25 5.88
C ALA A 512 25.00 24.29 4.77
N ASP A 513 23.99 24.48 3.91
CA ASP A 513 24.00 25.46 2.82
C ASP A 513 24.08 26.91 3.34
N ALA A 514 23.53 27.18 4.52
CA ALA A 514 23.58 28.48 5.19
C ALA A 514 24.84 28.68 6.05
N GLY A 515 25.74 27.69 6.17
CA GLY A 515 26.92 27.74 7.02
C GLY A 515 26.61 27.75 8.52
N LEU A 516 25.45 27.24 8.92
CA LEU A 516 25.03 27.19 10.32
C LEU A 516 25.54 25.90 10.99
N HIS A 517 26.25 26.07 12.10
CA HIS A 517 26.77 24.96 12.92
C HIS A 517 26.06 24.96 14.27
N LYS A 518 25.10 24.05 14.44
CA LYS A 518 24.26 23.94 15.65
C LYS A 518 24.26 22.51 16.18
N LEU A 519 24.04 22.37 17.48
CA LEU A 519 23.73 21.08 18.08
C LEU A 519 22.33 20.65 17.59
N CYS A 520 22.27 19.49 16.95
CA CYS A 520 21.02 19.02 16.35
C CYS A 520 20.78 17.53 16.65
N ALA A 521 19.54 17.20 17.03
CA ALA A 521 19.04 15.83 17.00
C ALA A 521 17.80 15.74 16.12
N ARG A 522 17.48 14.52 15.70
CA ARG A 522 16.31 14.23 14.87
C ARG A 522 15.50 13.12 15.52
N ALA A 523 14.23 13.36 15.77
CA ALA A 523 13.27 12.39 16.25
C ALA A 523 12.40 11.93 15.08
N GLY A 524 12.39 10.65 14.78
CA GLY A 524 11.67 10.04 13.66
C GLY A 524 11.87 8.53 13.64
N LEU A 525 11.43 7.87 12.57
CA LEU A 525 11.54 6.42 12.44
C LEU A 525 13.00 6.00 12.17
N PRO A 526 13.51 4.96 12.85
CA PRO A 526 14.88 4.49 12.71
C PRO A 526 15.13 3.79 11.37
N ASP A 527 16.40 3.42 11.11
CA ASP A 527 16.79 2.54 10.00
C ASP A 527 16.45 1.08 10.32
N ALA A 528 15.14 0.82 10.48
CA ALA A 528 14.56 -0.49 10.72
C ALA A 528 13.10 -0.54 10.30
N PHE A 529 12.62 -1.73 9.93
CA PHE A 529 11.19 -1.95 9.72
C PHE A 529 10.46 -2.04 11.06
N VAL A 530 9.54 -1.09 11.31
CA VAL A 530 8.75 -1.05 12.53
C VAL A 530 7.70 -2.15 12.53
N PRO A 531 7.54 -2.96 13.59
CA PRO A 531 6.57 -4.05 13.65
C PRO A 531 5.12 -3.53 13.68
N GLN A 532 4.15 -4.46 13.67
CA GLN A 532 2.74 -4.16 13.88
C GLN A 532 2.45 -3.89 15.37
N GLY A 533 1.47 -3.03 15.63
CA GLY A 533 0.99 -2.73 16.97
C GLY A 533 0.17 -1.43 17.04
N PRO A 534 -0.43 -1.10 18.20
CA PRO A 534 -1.02 0.22 18.41
C PRO A 534 0.04 1.33 18.21
N VAL A 535 -0.34 2.41 17.53
CA VAL A 535 0.60 3.48 17.14
C VAL A 535 1.25 4.14 18.36
N ASP A 536 0.52 4.29 19.46
CA ASP A 536 1.03 4.82 20.73
C ASP A 536 2.09 3.91 21.35
N VAL A 537 1.91 2.59 21.32
CA VAL A 537 2.91 1.63 21.78
C VAL A 537 4.16 1.69 20.90
N LEU A 538 3.99 1.71 19.58
CA LEU A 538 5.12 1.82 18.65
C LEU A 538 5.90 3.11 18.83
N ARG A 539 5.21 4.24 19.01
CA ARG A 539 5.85 5.54 19.30
C ARG A 539 6.61 5.52 20.62
N ASN A 540 6.04 4.89 21.65
CA ASN A 540 6.72 4.74 22.94
C ASN A 540 8.03 3.95 22.78
N ASP A 541 8.02 2.82 22.11
CA ASP A 541 9.21 2.01 21.86
C ASP A 541 10.30 2.76 21.07
N LEU A 542 9.89 3.64 20.18
CA LEU A 542 10.76 4.46 19.35
C LEU A 542 11.23 5.76 20.04
N GLY A 543 10.75 6.03 21.26
CA GLY A 543 11.01 7.30 21.94
C GLY A 543 10.35 8.51 21.26
N LEU A 544 9.37 8.30 20.39
CA LEU A 544 8.58 9.35 19.74
C LEU A 544 7.39 9.75 20.65
N THR A 545 7.72 10.18 21.85
CA THR A 545 6.80 10.65 22.89
C THR A 545 7.28 12.01 23.41
N ALA A 546 6.42 12.73 24.13
CA ALA A 546 6.81 13.99 24.76
C ALA A 546 8.04 13.81 25.67
N ASP A 547 8.06 12.78 26.53
CA ASP A 547 9.18 12.47 27.42
C ASP A 547 10.46 12.12 26.65
N GLY A 548 10.35 11.38 25.54
CA GLY A 548 11.48 11.07 24.68
C GLY A 548 12.09 12.33 24.04
N LEU A 549 11.23 13.27 23.58
CA LEU A 549 11.67 14.55 23.04
C LEU A 549 12.31 15.43 24.13
N VAL A 550 11.78 15.45 25.35
CA VAL A 550 12.38 16.12 26.51
C VAL A 550 13.77 15.56 26.79
N THR A 551 13.91 14.23 26.85
CA THR A 551 15.20 13.57 27.06
C THR A 551 16.23 13.97 26.00
N MET A 552 15.81 13.98 24.71
CA MET A 552 16.69 14.40 23.61
C MET A 552 17.10 15.87 23.74
N ALA A 553 16.17 16.76 24.06
CA ALA A 553 16.41 18.19 24.22
C ALA A 553 17.36 18.47 25.40
N CYS A 554 17.12 17.86 26.57
CA CYS A 554 17.98 17.99 27.75
C CYS A 554 19.42 17.50 27.49
N ARG A 555 19.55 16.38 26.76
CA ARG A 555 20.88 15.88 26.35
C ARG A 555 21.62 16.87 25.46
N LEU A 556 20.95 17.47 24.48
CA LEU A 556 21.55 18.50 23.61
C LEU A 556 21.95 19.75 24.40
N LEU A 557 21.19 20.13 25.41
CA LEU A 557 21.48 21.28 26.30
C LEU A 557 22.56 20.99 27.33
N GLY A 558 23.12 19.76 27.36
CA GLY A 558 24.10 19.35 28.37
C GLY A 558 23.52 19.27 29.80
N ARG A 559 22.20 19.27 29.92
CA ARG A 559 21.50 18.99 31.19
C ARG A 559 21.40 17.46 31.27
N GLY A 560 22.19 16.84 32.14
CA GLY A 560 22.24 15.38 32.30
C GLY A 560 20.86 14.79 32.55
N ASP A 561 20.70 13.50 32.22
CA ASP A 561 19.48 12.75 32.52
C ASP A 561 19.11 13.00 33.98
N GLY A 562 18.07 13.81 34.21
CA GLY A 562 17.48 13.94 35.53
C GLY A 562 16.88 12.58 35.89
N ALA A 563 17.73 11.67 36.32
CA ALA A 563 17.28 10.48 37.01
C ALA A 563 16.47 10.98 38.21
N LYS A 564 15.17 10.92 38.10
CA LYS A 564 14.30 10.89 39.26
C LYS A 564 14.63 9.55 39.94
N ASP A 565 15.43 9.63 41.06
CA ASP A 565 15.57 8.55 42.00
C ASP A 565 14.22 8.03 42.49
#